data_bb99059a1a8cdc1745f8d2e7da41d28d
#
_entry.id   bb99059a1a8cdc1745f8d2e7da41d28d
#
_cell.length_a   1.000
_cell.length_b   1.000
_cell.length_c   1.000
_cell.angle_alpha   90.00
_cell.angle_beta   90.00
_cell.angle_gamma   90.00
#
_symmetry.space_group_name_H-M   'P 1'
#
loop_
_entity.id
_entity.type
_entity.pdbx_description
1 polymer ?
#
loop_
_entity_poly.entity_id
_entity_poly.type
_entity_poly.pdbx_seq_one_letter_code
_entity_poly.pdbx_strand_id
1 'polypeptide(L)'
;MLLTIRPSEYDIFIGVDVDSKSYATTYRDHDNQGRSLKMPADPLNLCSYFKKRFPDKRLLFAYEAGPTGYDLYDHLVKQGENCIMVHPAGVPMAANRCVKTNRIDSLKLAQEAQSGKLKGIHVPSEAYRELRHLVNLRGQYAMAQAQAKQRIKSFLLFEHSRLPDWAGERTWTSRWRLALKQVALSPTHRFKMDLLLK
;
A
#
# COMPACT_ATOMS: atom_id res chain seq x y z
N MET A 1 12.14 12.50 -5.60
CA MET A 1 13.20 13.20 -4.83
C MET A 1 13.29 12.51 -3.47
N LEU A 2 14.47 12.08 -3.03
CA LEU A 2 14.67 11.50 -1.70
C LEU A 2 14.85 12.63 -0.69
N LEU A 3 14.09 12.60 0.41
CA LEU A 3 14.22 13.57 1.49
C LEU A 3 15.35 13.14 2.41
N THR A 4 16.37 13.96 2.53
CA THR A 4 17.51 13.72 3.44
C THR A 4 17.25 14.42 4.77
N ILE A 5 17.41 13.70 5.86
CA ILE A 5 17.27 14.22 7.22
C ILE A 5 18.55 14.95 7.62
N ARG A 6 18.40 16.07 8.30
CA ARG A 6 19.46 16.71 9.05
C ARG A 6 19.20 16.52 10.55
N PRO A 7 19.88 15.58 11.22
CA PRO A 7 19.58 15.27 12.62
C PRO A 7 19.67 16.46 13.56
N SER A 8 20.55 17.43 13.28
CA SER A 8 20.70 18.66 14.07
C SER A 8 19.45 19.55 14.09
N GLU A 9 18.49 19.33 13.18
CA GLU A 9 17.23 20.08 13.13
C GLU A 9 16.17 19.54 14.10
N TYR A 10 16.42 18.41 14.76
CA TYR A 10 15.45 17.71 15.62
C TYR A 10 16.06 17.38 16.98
N ASP A 11 15.22 17.36 18.01
CA ASP A 11 15.62 17.03 19.37
C ASP A 11 15.29 15.59 19.74
N ILE A 12 14.18 15.05 19.19
CA ILE A 12 13.67 13.72 19.50
C ILE A 12 13.35 12.97 18.19
N PHE A 13 13.83 11.75 18.09
CA PHE A 13 13.64 10.85 16.96
C PHE A 13 12.69 9.71 17.34
N ILE A 14 11.59 9.59 16.65
CA ILE A 14 10.51 8.65 16.98
C ILE A 14 10.36 7.67 15.83
N GLY A 15 10.77 6.41 16.05
CA GLY A 15 10.49 5.32 15.11
C GLY A 15 9.15 4.70 15.43
N VAL A 16 8.32 4.50 14.42
CA VAL A 16 6.99 3.91 14.53
C VAL A 16 6.89 2.69 13.63
N ASP A 17 6.65 1.53 14.22
CA ASP A 17 6.23 0.35 13.48
C ASP A 17 4.70 0.32 13.48
N VAL A 18 4.13 0.45 12.28
CA VAL A 18 2.70 0.70 12.07
C VAL A 18 1.99 -0.61 11.74
N ASP A 19 1.14 -1.05 12.65
CA ASP A 19 0.20 -2.15 12.42
C ASP A 19 -1.25 -1.62 12.45
N SER A 20 -2.17 -2.37 11.89
CA SER A 20 -3.59 -2.01 11.79
C SER A 20 -4.28 -1.78 13.14
N LYS A 21 -3.79 -2.39 14.21
CA LYS A 21 -4.39 -2.36 15.56
C LYS A 21 -3.57 -1.56 16.57
N SER A 22 -2.27 -1.43 16.35
CA SER A 22 -1.39 -0.80 17.32
C SER A 22 -0.14 -0.25 16.66
N TYR A 23 0.42 0.80 17.28
CA TYR A 23 1.73 1.31 16.96
C TYR A 23 2.74 0.85 18.01
N ALA A 24 3.83 0.21 17.58
CA ALA A 24 4.99 0.05 18.41
C ALA A 24 5.93 1.22 18.14
N THR A 25 6.21 2.01 19.17
CA THR A 25 7.01 3.24 19.03
C THR A 25 8.24 3.17 19.89
N THR A 26 9.33 3.71 19.41
CA THR A 26 10.55 3.96 20.17
C THR A 26 11.03 5.36 19.91
N TYR A 27 11.25 6.15 20.95
CA TYR A 27 11.86 7.48 20.82
C TYR A 27 13.27 7.48 21.38
N ARG A 28 14.09 8.39 20.86
CA ARG A 28 15.48 8.63 21.29
C ARG A 28 15.80 10.13 21.18
N ASP A 29 16.64 10.61 22.08
CA ASP A 29 17.29 11.90 22.00
C ASP A 29 18.75 11.78 21.49
N HIS A 30 19.50 12.87 21.47
CA HIS A 30 20.90 12.87 21.03
C HIS A 30 21.84 12.12 21.99
N ASP A 31 21.49 12.01 23.27
CA ASP A 31 22.25 11.29 24.29
C ASP A 31 21.92 9.79 24.34
N ASN A 32 21.20 9.30 23.33
CA ASN A 32 20.71 7.93 23.24
C ASN A 32 19.74 7.52 24.37
N GLN A 33 19.23 8.48 25.13
CA GLN A 33 18.17 8.22 26.09
C GLN A 33 16.85 8.01 25.35
N GLY A 34 16.14 6.98 25.72
CA GLY A 34 14.89 6.69 25.04
C GLY A 34 14.11 5.53 25.62
N ARG A 35 12.92 5.33 25.13
CA ARG A 35 12.01 4.29 25.60
C ARG A 35 11.14 3.77 24.46
N SER A 36 10.86 2.46 24.53
CA SER A 36 9.85 1.83 23.66
C SER A 36 8.51 1.74 24.38
N LEU A 37 7.43 1.94 23.64
CA LEU A 37 6.06 1.81 24.14
C LEU A 37 5.16 1.28 23.01
N LYS A 38 4.02 0.73 23.40
CA LYS A 38 2.98 0.28 22.48
C LYS A 38 1.69 1.06 22.78
N MET A 39 1.02 1.51 21.75
CA MET A 39 -0.23 2.27 21.86
C MET A 39 -1.23 1.84 20.77
N PRO A 40 -2.53 2.17 20.90
CA PRO A 40 -3.50 1.96 19.84
C PRO A 40 -3.08 2.63 18.53
N ALA A 41 -3.52 2.07 17.39
CA ALA A 41 -3.28 2.64 16.07
C ALA A 41 -4.18 3.87 15.84
N ASP A 42 -3.84 4.95 16.52
CA ASP A 42 -4.52 6.24 16.45
C ASP A 42 -3.47 7.37 16.27
N PRO A 43 -3.38 7.98 15.09
CA PRO A 43 -2.43 9.05 14.81
C PRO A 43 -2.59 10.28 15.72
N LEU A 44 -3.81 10.62 16.11
CA LEU A 44 -4.09 11.77 16.98
C LEU A 44 -3.58 11.50 18.40
N ASN A 45 -3.80 10.30 18.92
CA ASN A 45 -3.30 9.88 20.21
C ASN A 45 -1.76 9.85 20.24
N LEU A 46 -1.14 9.29 19.19
CA LEU A 46 0.32 9.29 19.02
C LEU A 46 0.90 10.71 19.07
N CYS A 47 0.37 11.60 18.24
CA CYS A 47 0.82 12.99 18.18
C CYS A 47 0.67 13.71 19.52
N SER A 48 -0.52 13.61 20.13
CA SER A 48 -0.82 14.24 21.43
C SER A 48 0.07 13.72 22.56
N TYR A 49 0.35 12.41 22.57
CA TYR A 49 1.25 11.83 23.56
C TYR A 49 2.65 12.43 23.49
N PHE A 50 3.23 12.49 22.29
CA PHE A 50 4.60 12.99 22.12
C PHE A 50 4.71 14.50 22.32
N LYS A 51 3.71 15.27 21.90
CA LYS A 51 3.63 16.72 22.18
C LYS A 51 3.58 17.02 23.69
N LYS A 52 2.77 16.28 24.43
CA LYS A 52 2.68 16.44 25.91
C LYS A 52 3.96 16.03 26.61
N ARG A 53 4.62 14.99 26.11
CA ARG A 53 5.84 14.46 26.73
C ARG A 53 7.06 15.34 26.47
N PHE A 54 7.12 15.96 25.33
CA PHE A 54 8.24 16.76 24.86
C PHE A 54 7.75 18.14 24.38
N PRO A 55 7.23 18.96 25.28
CA PRO A 55 6.84 20.32 24.94
C PRO A 55 8.06 21.08 24.40
N ASP A 56 7.84 21.94 23.43
CA ASP A 56 8.86 22.82 22.82
C ASP A 56 10.07 22.10 22.17
N LYS A 57 9.99 20.79 21.99
CA LYS A 57 10.98 19.99 21.28
C LYS A 57 10.58 19.74 19.82
N ARG A 58 11.54 19.78 18.93
CA ARG A 58 11.34 19.45 17.52
C ARG A 58 11.37 17.93 17.37
N LEU A 59 10.23 17.37 17.01
CA LEU A 59 10.03 15.93 16.85
C LEU A 59 10.23 15.51 15.39
N LEU A 60 10.85 14.37 15.17
CA LEU A 60 10.91 13.72 13.88
C LEU A 60 10.31 12.32 14.00
N PHE A 61 9.20 12.09 13.32
CA PHE A 61 8.60 10.77 13.20
C PHE A 61 9.12 10.05 11.95
N ALA A 62 9.44 8.77 12.10
CA ALA A 62 9.89 7.92 11.00
C ALA A 62 9.16 6.57 11.03
N TYR A 63 8.59 6.16 9.89
CA TYR A 63 7.97 4.84 9.77
C TYR A 63 8.17 4.25 8.38
N GLU A 64 8.01 2.92 8.26
CA GLU A 64 8.12 2.22 6.98
C GLU A 64 6.83 2.30 6.18
N ALA A 65 6.96 2.50 4.87
CA ALA A 65 5.85 2.38 3.94
C ALA A 65 5.28 0.95 3.97
N GLY A 66 3.99 0.84 4.21
CA GLY A 66 3.31 -0.44 4.40
C GLY A 66 1.85 -0.42 3.92
N PRO A 67 1.13 -1.52 4.15
CA PRO A 67 -0.26 -1.66 3.71
C PRO A 67 -1.24 -0.71 4.41
N THR A 68 -0.84 -0.10 5.53
CA THR A 68 -1.63 0.89 6.27
C THR A 68 -1.71 2.26 5.60
N GLY A 69 -0.98 2.45 4.49
CA GLY A 69 -1.06 3.64 3.67
C GLY A 69 -0.40 4.89 4.26
N TYR A 70 -1.02 6.04 4.04
CA TYR A 70 -0.46 7.36 4.35
C TYR A 70 -1.14 8.06 5.53
N ASP A 71 -2.11 7.43 6.17
CA ASP A 71 -2.96 8.05 7.20
C ASP A 71 -2.14 8.67 8.34
N LEU A 72 -1.15 7.93 8.88
CA LEU A 72 -0.26 8.43 9.91
C LEU A 72 0.54 9.67 9.44
N TYR A 73 1.08 9.62 8.23
CA TYR A 73 1.84 10.73 7.64
C TYR A 73 0.97 11.98 7.52
N ASP A 74 -0.21 11.82 6.92
CA ASP A 74 -1.14 12.93 6.67
C ASP A 74 -1.59 13.59 7.97
N HIS A 75 -1.88 12.80 9.01
CA HIS A 75 -2.25 13.33 10.32
C HIS A 75 -1.10 14.08 11.00
N LEU A 76 0.10 13.52 11.03
CA LEU A 76 1.25 14.17 11.63
C LEU A 76 1.58 15.52 10.94
N VAL A 77 1.61 15.52 9.61
CA VAL A 77 1.87 16.72 8.82
C VAL A 77 0.77 17.79 9.02
N LYS A 78 -0.51 17.39 9.06
CA LYS A 78 -1.63 18.30 9.38
C LYS A 78 -1.50 18.93 10.78
N GLN A 79 -0.88 18.22 11.72
CA GLN A 79 -0.60 18.71 13.07
C GLN A 79 0.68 19.55 13.17
N GLY A 80 1.36 19.80 12.06
CA GLY A 80 2.60 20.56 11.98
C GLY A 80 3.86 19.79 12.39
N GLU A 81 3.76 18.46 12.52
CA GLU A 81 4.88 17.61 12.89
C GLU A 81 5.70 17.16 11.66
N ASN A 82 7.00 16.96 11.88
CA ASN A 82 7.87 16.43 10.86
C ASN A 82 7.78 14.90 10.83
N CYS A 83 7.42 14.39 9.68
CA CYS A 83 7.27 12.94 9.46
C CYS A 83 7.96 12.53 8.16
N ILE A 84 8.72 11.46 8.22
CA ILE A 84 9.26 10.80 7.04
C ILE A 84 8.73 9.38 6.92
N MET A 85 8.40 9.01 5.71
CA MET A 85 8.11 7.63 5.34
C MET A 85 9.34 7.07 4.61
N VAL A 86 9.77 5.88 4.98
CA VAL A 86 10.93 5.21 4.37
C VAL A 86 10.51 3.94 3.64
N HIS A 87 11.25 3.58 2.60
CA HIS A 87 11.03 2.32 1.92
C HIS A 87 11.57 1.18 2.79
N PRO A 88 10.87 0.02 2.93
CA PRO A 88 11.32 -1.09 3.75
C PRO A 88 12.72 -1.60 3.41
N ALA A 89 13.07 -1.64 2.12
CA ALA A 89 14.43 -1.99 1.69
C ALA A 89 15.49 -0.91 1.96
N GLY A 90 15.09 0.30 2.35
CA GLY A 90 16.00 1.41 2.67
C GLY A 90 16.44 1.42 4.14
N VAL A 91 15.89 0.53 4.97
CA VAL A 91 16.31 0.39 6.37
C VAL A 91 17.36 -0.73 6.45
N PRO A 92 18.62 -0.44 6.81
CA PRO A 92 19.70 -1.44 6.82
C PRO A 92 19.35 -2.63 7.69
N MET A 93 19.41 -3.86 7.19
CA MET A 93 19.16 -5.08 7.97
C MET A 93 20.46 -5.63 8.52
N ALA A 94 20.53 -5.89 9.83
CA ALA A 94 21.67 -6.60 10.41
C ALA A 94 21.64 -8.07 9.97
N ALA A 95 22.78 -8.58 9.48
CA ALA A 95 22.89 -9.87 8.80
C ALA A 95 22.52 -11.13 9.63
N ASN A 96 22.34 -11.01 10.94
CA ASN A 96 22.21 -12.18 11.85
C ASN A 96 21.01 -12.15 12.81
N ARG A 97 19.86 -11.57 12.45
CA ARG A 97 18.70 -11.56 13.36
C ARG A 97 17.64 -12.58 12.95
N CYS A 98 17.56 -13.67 13.71
CA CYS A 98 16.51 -14.70 13.56
C CYS A 98 15.12 -14.30 14.09
N VAL A 99 15.00 -13.22 14.87
CA VAL A 99 13.70 -12.80 15.46
C VAL A 99 13.39 -11.36 15.09
N LYS A 100 12.36 -11.17 14.29
CA LYS A 100 11.77 -9.88 13.97
C LYS A 100 10.69 -9.55 14.99
N THR A 101 10.76 -8.40 15.67
CA THR A 101 9.71 -7.89 16.55
C THR A 101 9.46 -6.43 16.29
N ASN A 102 8.22 -6.00 16.37
CA ASN A 102 7.79 -4.61 16.14
C ASN A 102 8.58 -3.60 17.00
N ARG A 103 9.00 -4.00 18.21
CA ARG A 103 9.85 -3.19 19.08
C ARG A 103 11.25 -2.98 18.49
N ILE A 104 11.83 -4.00 17.89
CA ILE A 104 13.16 -3.92 17.28
C ILE A 104 13.10 -3.04 16.04
N ASP A 105 12.02 -3.15 15.26
CA ASP A 105 11.85 -2.37 14.04
C ASP A 105 11.65 -0.87 14.36
N SER A 106 10.83 -0.53 15.35
CA SER A 106 10.67 0.86 15.80
C SER A 106 11.95 1.47 16.40
N LEU A 107 12.71 0.68 17.17
CA LEU A 107 14.00 1.12 17.73
C LEU A 107 14.99 1.44 16.60
N LYS A 108 15.06 0.58 15.61
CA LYS A 108 15.95 0.75 14.48
C LYS A 108 15.62 1.99 13.66
N LEU A 109 14.33 2.23 13.39
CA LEU A 109 13.87 3.45 12.72
C LEU A 109 14.31 4.72 13.49
N ALA A 110 14.15 4.72 14.82
CA ALA A 110 14.60 5.85 15.64
C ALA A 110 16.12 6.04 15.59
N GLN A 111 16.90 4.95 15.63
CA GLN A 111 18.36 4.98 15.54
C GLN A 111 18.87 5.51 14.19
N GLU A 112 18.30 5.01 13.11
CA GLU A 112 18.67 5.40 11.76
C GLU A 112 18.22 6.84 11.44
N ALA A 113 17.08 7.29 12.01
CA ALA A 113 16.65 8.69 11.94
C ALA A 113 17.64 9.60 12.67
N GLN A 114 18.03 9.26 13.90
CA GLN A 114 19.00 9.99 14.71
C GLN A 114 20.38 10.09 14.02
N SER A 115 20.82 9.03 13.35
CA SER A 115 22.09 9.00 12.62
C SER A 115 22.05 9.72 11.26
N GLY A 116 20.88 10.16 10.80
CA GLY A 116 20.70 10.79 9.49
C GLY A 116 20.81 9.84 8.29
N LYS A 117 20.80 8.53 8.53
CA LYS A 117 20.95 7.52 7.46
C LYS A 117 19.65 7.21 6.74
N LEU A 118 18.48 7.55 7.32
CA LEU A 118 17.22 7.34 6.67
C LEU A 118 17.03 8.25 5.46
N LYS A 119 16.55 7.68 4.39
CA LYS A 119 16.13 8.41 3.20
C LYS A 119 14.62 8.31 3.06
N GLY A 120 13.95 9.44 3.27
CA GLY A 120 12.51 9.54 3.11
C GLY A 120 12.11 9.39 1.65
N ILE A 121 11.02 8.66 1.41
CA ILE A 121 10.39 8.61 0.09
C ILE A 121 9.46 9.82 -0.08
N HIS A 122 9.26 10.20 -1.33
CA HIS A 122 8.27 11.23 -1.65
C HIS A 122 6.86 10.70 -1.40
N VAL A 123 6.09 11.38 -0.56
CA VAL A 123 4.66 11.11 -0.37
C VAL A 123 3.86 11.94 -1.36
N PRO A 124 3.12 11.32 -2.29
CA PRO A 124 2.33 12.05 -3.27
C PRO A 124 1.17 12.80 -2.61
N SER A 125 0.72 13.90 -3.21
CA SER A 125 -0.49 14.60 -2.76
C SER A 125 -1.72 13.68 -2.78
N GLU A 126 -2.71 14.00 -1.95
CA GLU A 126 -3.96 13.22 -1.85
C GLU A 126 -4.63 13.08 -3.22
N ALA A 127 -4.80 14.18 -3.96
CA ALA A 127 -5.37 14.15 -5.32
C ALA A 127 -4.59 13.25 -6.29
N TYR A 128 -3.26 13.22 -6.19
CA TYR A 128 -2.46 12.32 -7.02
C TYR A 128 -2.61 10.86 -6.61
N ARG A 129 -2.79 10.59 -5.31
CA ARG A 129 -3.06 9.23 -4.81
C ARG A 129 -4.42 8.72 -5.29
N GLU A 130 -5.46 9.56 -5.24
CA GLU A 130 -6.78 9.24 -5.78
C GLU A 130 -6.73 8.92 -7.27
N LEU A 131 -6.07 9.79 -8.06
CA LEU A 131 -5.89 9.52 -9.49
C LEU A 131 -5.18 8.19 -9.74
N ARG A 132 -4.13 7.89 -8.98
CA ARG A 132 -3.41 6.60 -9.06
C ARG A 132 -4.32 5.42 -8.76
N HIS A 133 -5.20 5.53 -7.76
CA HIS A 133 -6.20 4.49 -7.46
C HIS A 133 -7.14 4.25 -8.63
N LEU A 134 -7.65 5.30 -9.26
CA LEU A 134 -8.53 5.18 -10.44
C LEU A 134 -7.81 4.53 -11.63
N VAL A 135 -6.57 4.94 -11.90
CA VAL A 135 -5.76 4.34 -12.98
C VAL A 135 -5.50 2.86 -12.72
N ASN A 136 -5.15 2.49 -11.47
CA ASN A 136 -4.94 1.10 -11.09
C ASN A 136 -6.24 0.29 -11.20
N LEU A 137 -7.37 0.83 -10.76
CA LEU A 137 -8.67 0.19 -10.88
C LEU A 137 -9.03 -0.07 -12.35
N ARG A 138 -8.84 0.94 -13.23
CA ARG A 138 -9.02 0.75 -14.67
C ARG A 138 -8.15 -0.39 -15.21
N GLY A 139 -6.88 -0.46 -14.78
CA GLY A 139 -5.97 -1.54 -15.15
C GLY A 139 -6.47 -2.91 -14.72
N GLN A 140 -6.95 -3.03 -13.48
CA GLN A 140 -7.52 -4.28 -12.95
C GLN A 140 -8.74 -4.73 -13.76
N TYR A 141 -9.66 -3.82 -14.10
CA TYR A 141 -10.81 -4.14 -14.93
C TYR A 141 -10.41 -4.53 -16.36
N ALA A 142 -9.43 -3.87 -16.96
CA ALA A 142 -8.92 -4.24 -18.27
C ALA A 142 -8.32 -5.66 -18.27
N MET A 143 -7.56 -6.01 -17.24
CA MET A 143 -7.00 -7.36 -17.07
C MET A 143 -8.10 -8.40 -16.83
N ALA A 144 -9.07 -8.11 -15.96
CA ALA A 144 -10.19 -9.02 -15.70
C ALA A 144 -11.01 -9.27 -16.97
N GLN A 145 -11.26 -8.24 -17.77
CA GLN A 145 -11.94 -8.37 -19.06
C GLN A 145 -11.14 -9.24 -20.05
N ALA A 146 -9.81 -9.04 -20.14
CA ALA A 146 -8.96 -9.85 -21.00
C ALA A 146 -8.98 -11.32 -20.57
N GLN A 147 -8.93 -11.61 -19.28
CA GLN A 147 -9.03 -12.95 -18.73
C GLN A 147 -10.40 -13.60 -19.04
N ALA A 148 -11.49 -12.84 -18.85
CA ALA A 148 -12.84 -13.35 -19.18
C ALA A 148 -12.95 -13.69 -20.67
N LYS A 149 -12.45 -12.82 -21.55
CA LYS A 149 -12.38 -13.06 -22.99
C LYS A 149 -11.59 -14.33 -23.33
N GLN A 150 -10.45 -14.54 -22.69
CA GLN A 150 -9.65 -15.74 -22.90
C GLN A 150 -10.35 -17.00 -22.41
N ARG A 151 -11.00 -16.95 -21.25
CA ARG A 151 -11.80 -18.07 -20.71
C ARG A 151 -12.93 -18.46 -21.64
N ILE A 152 -13.63 -17.49 -22.24
CA ILE A 152 -14.71 -17.76 -23.21
C ILE A 152 -14.15 -18.43 -24.47
N LYS A 153 -13.05 -17.94 -25.03
CA LYS A 153 -12.41 -18.57 -26.20
C LYS A 153 -11.97 -20.00 -25.91
N SER A 154 -11.31 -20.23 -24.78
CA SER A 154 -10.87 -21.56 -24.36
C SER A 154 -12.05 -22.50 -24.15
N PHE A 155 -13.15 -22.00 -23.58
CA PHE A 155 -14.36 -22.78 -23.36
C PHE A 155 -15.01 -23.17 -24.68
N LEU A 156 -15.17 -22.27 -25.64
CA LEU A 156 -15.72 -22.59 -26.97
C LEU A 156 -14.87 -23.62 -27.71
N LEU A 157 -13.55 -23.48 -27.60
CA LEU A 157 -12.61 -24.44 -28.21
C LEU A 157 -12.75 -25.82 -27.59
N PHE A 158 -12.82 -25.94 -26.27
CA PHE A 158 -12.96 -27.19 -25.54
C PHE A 158 -14.28 -27.90 -25.87
N GLU A 159 -15.37 -27.15 -25.97
CA GLU A 159 -16.69 -27.66 -26.32
C GLU A 159 -16.87 -27.93 -27.83
N HIS A 160 -15.84 -27.72 -28.64
CA HIS A 160 -15.95 -27.76 -30.11
C HIS A 160 -17.11 -26.91 -30.67
N SER A 161 -17.54 -25.90 -29.94
CA SER A 161 -18.64 -25.03 -30.28
C SER A 161 -18.24 -24.02 -31.34
N ARG A 162 -18.93 -24.00 -32.47
CA ARG A 162 -18.73 -23.01 -33.52
C ARG A 162 -19.77 -21.90 -33.41
N LEU A 163 -19.33 -20.67 -33.61
CA LEU A 163 -20.26 -19.56 -33.78
C LEU A 163 -20.90 -19.61 -35.17
N PRO A 164 -22.16 -19.15 -35.30
CA PRO A 164 -22.80 -19.00 -36.61
C PRO A 164 -21.96 -18.12 -37.56
N ASP A 165 -21.98 -18.39 -38.85
CA ASP A 165 -21.21 -17.67 -39.88
C ASP A 165 -21.50 -16.16 -39.87
N TRP A 166 -22.72 -15.78 -39.54
CA TRP A 166 -23.11 -14.37 -39.43
C TRP A 166 -22.41 -13.59 -38.31
N ALA A 167 -21.77 -14.29 -37.37
CA ALA A 167 -21.00 -13.62 -36.29
C ALA A 167 -19.83 -12.82 -36.82
N GLY A 168 -19.28 -13.23 -37.96
CA GLY A 168 -18.14 -12.59 -38.60
C GLY A 168 -16.80 -12.95 -37.92
N GLU A 169 -15.70 -12.58 -38.56
CA GLU A 169 -14.34 -12.92 -38.10
C GLU A 169 -13.86 -12.05 -36.90
N ARG A 170 -14.35 -10.83 -36.79
CA ARG A 170 -13.94 -9.93 -35.69
C ARG A 170 -14.61 -10.31 -34.39
N THR A 171 -13.80 -10.73 -33.43
CA THR A 171 -14.25 -11.10 -32.08
C THR A 171 -14.66 -9.87 -31.24
N TRP A 172 -15.56 -10.06 -30.30
CA TRP A 172 -16.01 -9.06 -29.28
C TRP A 172 -16.84 -7.89 -29.82
N THR A 173 -17.25 -7.92 -31.09
CA THR A 173 -18.26 -7.00 -31.64
C THR A 173 -19.63 -7.28 -31.02
N SER A 174 -20.57 -6.34 -31.12
CA SER A 174 -21.95 -6.57 -30.68
C SER A 174 -22.57 -7.79 -31.36
N ARG A 175 -22.31 -7.97 -32.66
CA ARG A 175 -22.74 -9.10 -33.47
C ARG A 175 -22.15 -10.41 -32.97
N TRP A 176 -20.86 -10.44 -32.68
CA TRP A 176 -20.17 -11.61 -32.14
C TRP A 176 -20.67 -11.96 -30.72
N ARG A 177 -20.93 -10.98 -29.87
CA ARG A 177 -21.52 -11.20 -28.53
C ARG A 177 -22.95 -11.74 -28.61
N LEU A 178 -23.75 -11.29 -29.60
CA LEU A 178 -25.08 -11.81 -29.83
C LEU A 178 -25.02 -13.30 -30.25
N ALA A 179 -24.08 -13.66 -31.13
CA ALA A 179 -23.84 -15.02 -31.54
C ALA A 179 -23.47 -15.94 -30.37
N LEU A 180 -22.66 -15.47 -29.41
CA LEU A 180 -22.34 -16.22 -28.18
C LEU A 180 -23.59 -16.60 -27.38
N LYS A 181 -24.61 -15.74 -27.33
CA LYS A 181 -25.87 -16.03 -26.65
C LYS A 181 -26.71 -17.11 -27.35
N GLN A 182 -26.47 -17.33 -28.64
CA GLN A 182 -27.21 -18.27 -29.47
C GLN A 182 -26.48 -19.60 -29.69
N VAL A 183 -25.22 -19.74 -29.27
CA VAL A 183 -24.49 -21.01 -29.34
C VAL A 183 -25.25 -22.10 -28.59
N ALA A 184 -25.43 -23.26 -29.22
CA ALA A 184 -26.05 -24.44 -28.59
C ALA A 184 -25.12 -24.95 -27.49
N LEU A 185 -25.54 -24.82 -26.24
CA LEU A 185 -24.83 -25.30 -25.06
C LEU A 185 -25.79 -26.04 -24.13
N SER A 186 -25.28 -26.98 -23.34
CA SER A 186 -26.05 -27.56 -22.25
C SER A 186 -26.47 -26.48 -21.24
N PRO A 187 -27.51 -26.69 -20.42
CA PRO A 187 -27.93 -25.69 -19.41
C PRO A 187 -26.81 -25.24 -18.50
N THR A 188 -25.96 -26.15 -18.03
CA THR A 188 -24.81 -25.85 -17.17
C THR A 188 -23.76 -25.02 -17.90
N HIS A 189 -23.48 -25.37 -19.17
CA HIS A 189 -22.51 -24.62 -19.97
C HIS A 189 -23.03 -23.23 -20.36
N ARG A 190 -24.33 -23.11 -20.59
CA ARG A 190 -25.01 -21.83 -20.81
C ARG A 190 -24.87 -20.93 -19.59
N PHE A 191 -25.15 -21.44 -18.39
CA PHE A 191 -24.97 -20.70 -17.14
C PHE A 191 -23.54 -20.21 -16.96
N LYS A 192 -22.54 -21.07 -17.21
CA LYS A 192 -21.11 -20.68 -17.16
C LYS A 192 -20.79 -19.57 -18.17
N MET A 193 -21.27 -19.65 -19.40
CA MET A 193 -21.08 -18.65 -20.44
C MET A 193 -21.69 -17.31 -20.03
N ASP A 194 -22.89 -17.31 -19.49
CA ASP A 194 -23.60 -16.09 -19.08
C ASP A 194 -22.92 -15.41 -17.90
N LEU A 195 -22.28 -16.16 -16.99
CA LEU A 195 -21.45 -15.60 -15.94
C LEU A 195 -20.17 -14.93 -16.48
N LEU A 196 -19.57 -15.48 -17.52
CA LEU A 196 -18.36 -14.93 -18.14
C LEU A 196 -18.63 -13.70 -19.02
N LEU A 197 -19.89 -13.48 -19.42
CA LEU A 197 -20.32 -12.35 -20.26
C LEU A 197 -20.78 -11.12 -19.46
N LYS A 198 -20.97 -11.25 -18.15
CA LYS A 198 -21.28 -10.14 -17.23
C LYS A 198 -20.02 -9.35 -16.88
#